data_b7983c472b19af83204d43c10f88a408
#
_entry.id   b7983c472b19af83204d43c10f88a408
#
_cell.length_a   1.000
_cell.length_b   1.000
_cell.length_c   1.000
_cell.angle_alpha   90.00
_cell.angle_beta   90.00
_cell.angle_gamma   90.00
#
_symmetry.space_group_name_H-M   'P 1'
#
loop_
_entity.id
_entity.type
_entity.pdbx_description
1 polymer ?
#
loop_
_entity_poly.entity_id
_entity_poly.type
_entity_poly.pdbx_seq_one_letter_code
_entity_poly.pdbx_strand_id
1 'polypeptide(L)'
;MGFNEFISKLFGNKAARDMKEIQPWVEKVKKAFSQYESISNDELREKVQEIRKKVQDFVIPEQERIDALKAKVEQTEIEEREDLFNQIDKLEKEKMDRYEVVLDEVLPDVFSIIKETAKRFTNNEEIVVTATDFDRYLATTKDFVRIEDDKAIWQNHWVAGGNETVWNMIHYDVQLFGGVVLHKGKIAEMATGEGKTLVATLP
;
A
#
# COMPACT_ATOMS: atom_id res chain seq x y z
N MET A 1 -16.24 -9.81 -35.07
CA MET A 1 -16.79 -9.45 -33.75
C MET A 1 -15.68 -9.59 -32.74
N GLY A 2 -15.21 -8.47 -32.19
CA GLY A 2 -14.06 -8.44 -31.28
C GLY A 2 -14.48 -8.88 -29.87
N PHE A 3 -13.57 -9.48 -29.12
CA PHE A 3 -13.73 -9.87 -27.73
C PHE A 3 -14.32 -8.76 -26.85
N ASN A 4 -13.97 -7.50 -27.12
CA ASN A 4 -14.52 -6.30 -26.46
C ASN A 4 -16.01 -6.07 -26.71
N GLU A 5 -16.54 -6.41 -27.88
CA GLU A 5 -17.98 -6.31 -28.16
C GLU A 5 -18.81 -7.39 -27.44
N PHE A 6 -18.23 -8.56 -27.24
CA PHE A 6 -18.89 -9.66 -26.49
C PHE A 6 -18.95 -9.34 -24.99
N ILE A 7 -17.87 -8.80 -24.42
CA ILE A 7 -17.81 -8.38 -23.01
C ILE A 7 -18.76 -7.20 -22.75
N SER A 8 -18.81 -6.22 -23.64
CA SER A 8 -19.73 -5.06 -23.48
C SER A 8 -21.20 -5.45 -23.52
N LYS A 9 -21.55 -6.54 -24.23
CA LYS A 9 -22.92 -7.07 -24.25
C LYS A 9 -23.29 -7.91 -23.01
N LEU A 10 -22.31 -8.57 -22.37
CA LEU A 10 -22.56 -9.40 -21.20
C LEU A 10 -22.51 -8.64 -19.87
N PHE A 11 -21.64 -7.65 -19.74
CA PHE A 11 -21.39 -6.93 -18.47
C PHE A 11 -21.86 -5.46 -18.47
N GLY A 12 -22.42 -4.98 -19.54
CA GLY A 12 -23.04 -3.65 -19.64
C GLY A 12 -22.07 -2.47 -19.43
N ASN A 13 -22.63 -1.28 -19.38
CA ASN A 13 -21.93 0.01 -19.25
C ASN A 13 -21.07 0.20 -17.97
N LYS A 14 -21.24 -0.69 -16.96
CA LYS A 14 -20.55 -0.56 -15.65
C LYS A 14 -19.06 -0.90 -15.75
N ALA A 15 -18.72 -2.06 -16.29
CA ALA A 15 -17.30 -2.47 -16.43
C ALA A 15 -16.49 -1.46 -17.25
N ALA A 16 -17.09 -0.92 -18.34
CA ALA A 16 -16.43 0.10 -19.15
C ALA A 16 -16.24 1.43 -18.39
N ARG A 17 -17.15 1.78 -17.49
CA ARG A 17 -17.01 2.97 -16.62
C ARG A 17 -15.93 2.75 -15.58
N ASP A 18 -15.94 1.60 -14.90
CA ASP A 18 -14.95 1.25 -13.88
C ASP A 18 -13.53 1.20 -14.51
N MET A 19 -13.39 0.62 -15.70
CA MET A 19 -12.13 0.66 -16.46
C MET A 19 -11.66 2.10 -16.72
N LYS A 20 -12.57 2.96 -17.15
CA LYS A 20 -12.26 4.36 -17.45
C LYS A 20 -11.89 5.18 -16.21
N GLU A 21 -12.47 4.85 -15.06
CA GLU A 21 -12.17 5.46 -13.77
C GLU A 21 -10.78 5.04 -13.25
N ILE A 22 -10.43 3.77 -13.38
CA ILE A 22 -9.22 3.17 -12.78
C ILE A 22 -7.98 3.33 -13.67
N GLN A 23 -8.12 3.24 -15.00
CA GLN A 23 -7.00 3.31 -15.94
C GLN A 23 -6.06 4.52 -15.70
N PRO A 24 -6.55 5.75 -15.43
CA PRO A 24 -5.69 6.89 -15.14
C PRO A 24 -4.77 6.69 -13.94
N TRP A 25 -5.18 5.89 -12.94
CA TRP A 25 -4.36 5.55 -11.77
C TRP A 25 -3.20 4.64 -12.17
N VAL A 26 -3.45 3.62 -12.99
CA VAL A 26 -2.39 2.74 -13.52
C VAL A 26 -1.35 3.56 -14.30
N GLU A 27 -1.79 4.52 -15.12
CA GLU A 27 -0.86 5.40 -15.85
C GLU A 27 -0.06 6.32 -14.89
N LYS A 28 -0.67 6.81 -13.82
CA LYS A 28 0.07 7.56 -12.77
C LYS A 28 1.14 6.69 -12.12
N VAL A 29 0.81 5.43 -11.75
CA VAL A 29 1.78 4.47 -11.19
C VAL A 29 2.93 4.24 -12.16
N LYS A 30 2.64 3.97 -13.45
CA LYS A 30 3.68 3.76 -14.48
C LYS A 30 4.59 4.98 -14.65
N LYS A 31 4.03 6.18 -14.58
CA LYS A 31 4.81 7.42 -14.62
C LYS A 31 5.67 7.61 -13.38
N ALA A 32 5.14 7.33 -12.19
CA ALA A 32 5.88 7.43 -10.94
C ALA A 32 6.99 6.37 -10.84
N PHE A 33 6.77 5.18 -11.41
CA PHE A 33 7.69 4.04 -11.32
C PHE A 33 9.12 4.36 -11.79
N SER A 34 9.28 5.13 -12.88
CA SER A 34 10.59 5.44 -13.45
C SER A 34 11.55 6.16 -12.49
N GLN A 35 11.02 6.92 -11.51
CA GLN A 35 11.87 7.63 -10.53
C GLN A 35 12.48 6.71 -9.46
N TYR A 36 11.91 5.50 -9.28
CA TYR A 36 12.37 4.54 -8.29
C TYR A 36 13.37 3.51 -8.84
N GLU A 37 13.50 3.39 -10.16
CA GLU A 37 14.38 2.39 -10.79
C GLU A 37 15.87 2.67 -10.58
N SER A 38 16.26 3.94 -10.40
CA SER A 38 17.67 4.36 -10.32
C SER A 38 18.18 4.61 -8.90
N ILE A 39 17.32 4.59 -7.89
CA ILE A 39 17.72 4.84 -6.51
C ILE A 39 18.22 3.56 -5.82
N SER A 40 19.03 3.71 -4.79
CA SER A 40 19.55 2.58 -3.99
C SER A 40 18.44 1.87 -3.20
N ASN A 41 18.75 0.70 -2.63
CA ASN A 41 17.80 -0.03 -1.78
C ASN A 41 17.50 0.74 -0.48
N ASP A 42 18.50 1.41 0.09
CA ASP A 42 18.33 2.23 1.29
C ASP A 42 17.46 3.46 1.00
N GLU A 43 17.71 4.17 -0.11
CA GLU A 43 16.85 5.29 -0.55
C GLU A 43 15.41 4.85 -0.80
N LEU A 44 15.20 3.63 -1.35
CA LEU A 44 13.84 3.11 -1.54
C LEU A 44 13.12 2.90 -0.20
N ARG A 45 13.84 2.44 0.84
CA ARG A 45 13.31 2.32 2.20
C ARG A 45 13.03 3.69 2.83
N GLU A 46 13.90 4.67 2.61
CA GLU A 46 13.68 6.05 3.08
C GLU A 46 12.41 6.65 2.48
N LYS A 47 12.15 6.42 1.18
CA LYS A 47 10.91 6.88 0.54
C LYS A 47 9.65 6.32 1.20
N VAL A 48 9.69 5.09 1.68
CA VAL A 48 8.56 4.52 2.45
C VAL A 48 8.35 5.30 3.76
N GLN A 49 9.43 5.67 4.46
CA GLN A 49 9.31 6.44 5.71
C GLN A 49 8.82 7.87 5.46
N GLU A 50 9.30 8.51 4.39
CA GLU A 50 8.80 9.82 3.96
C GLU A 50 7.29 9.80 3.68
N ILE A 51 6.82 8.78 2.95
CA ILE A 51 5.39 8.61 2.65
C ILE A 51 4.59 8.36 3.92
N ARG A 52 5.06 7.47 4.80
CA ARG A 52 4.40 7.22 6.10
C ARG A 52 4.26 8.49 6.92
N LYS A 53 5.36 9.25 7.02
CA LYS A 53 5.36 10.53 7.73
C LYS A 53 4.36 11.51 7.10
N LYS A 54 4.37 11.65 5.76
CA LYS A 54 3.41 12.50 5.05
C LYS A 54 1.97 12.15 5.37
N VAL A 55 1.62 10.85 5.37
CA VAL A 55 0.26 10.39 5.70
C VAL A 55 -0.09 10.72 7.15
N GLN A 56 0.83 10.50 8.09
CA GLN A 56 0.61 10.81 9.50
C GLN A 56 0.47 12.32 9.74
N ASP A 57 1.39 13.12 9.21
CA ASP A 57 1.38 14.57 9.39
C ASP A 57 0.12 15.22 8.81
N PHE A 58 -0.46 14.63 7.75
CA PHE A 58 -1.63 15.18 7.06
C PHE A 58 -2.90 15.23 7.94
N VAL A 59 -2.99 14.36 8.94
CA VAL A 59 -4.18 14.23 9.82
C VAL A 59 -3.92 14.72 11.25
N ILE A 60 -2.72 15.22 11.55
CA ILE A 60 -2.38 15.78 12.88
C ILE A 60 -3.40 16.84 13.34
N PRO A 61 -3.80 17.82 12.49
CA PRO A 61 -4.72 18.87 12.96
C PRO A 61 -6.05 18.32 13.49
N GLU A 62 -6.61 17.29 12.84
CA GLU A 62 -7.85 16.64 13.28
C GLU A 62 -7.62 15.84 14.55
N GLN A 63 -6.49 15.12 14.62
CA GLN A 63 -6.13 14.33 15.81
C GLN A 63 -5.97 15.21 17.03
N GLU A 64 -5.25 16.33 16.94
CA GLU A 64 -5.07 17.28 18.04
C GLU A 64 -6.40 17.86 18.55
N ARG A 65 -7.33 18.16 17.63
CA ARG A 65 -8.68 18.62 18.00
C ARG A 65 -9.50 17.54 18.69
N ILE A 66 -9.40 16.28 18.24
CA ILE A 66 -10.05 15.13 18.86
C ILE A 66 -9.49 14.93 20.28
N ASP A 67 -8.19 14.96 20.46
CA ASP A 67 -7.51 14.77 21.75
C ASP A 67 -7.89 15.88 22.75
N ALA A 68 -7.95 17.13 22.29
CA ALA A 68 -8.41 18.25 23.10
C ALA A 68 -9.87 18.08 23.56
N LEU A 69 -10.77 17.59 22.68
CA LEU A 69 -12.15 17.30 23.07
C LEU A 69 -12.24 16.11 24.02
N LYS A 70 -11.47 15.03 23.82
CA LYS A 70 -11.42 13.89 24.75
C LYS A 70 -10.97 14.32 26.13
N ALA A 71 -9.94 15.16 26.24
CA ALA A 71 -9.52 15.71 27.52
C ALA A 71 -10.61 16.57 28.20
N LYS A 72 -11.43 17.27 27.41
CA LYS A 72 -12.55 18.07 27.90
C LYS A 72 -13.69 17.19 28.42
N VAL A 73 -13.98 16.07 27.78
CA VAL A 73 -14.99 15.07 28.23
C VAL A 73 -14.70 14.60 29.64
N GLU A 74 -13.41 14.35 29.99
CA GLU A 74 -13.03 13.90 31.33
C GLU A 74 -13.35 14.91 32.44
N GLN A 75 -13.40 16.19 32.10
CA GLN A 75 -13.64 17.31 33.02
C GLN A 75 -15.09 17.80 33.03
N THR A 76 -15.96 17.23 32.18
CA THR A 76 -17.35 17.67 31.99
C THR A 76 -18.31 16.72 32.70
N GLU A 77 -19.38 17.25 33.31
CA GLU A 77 -20.45 16.45 33.92
C GLU A 77 -21.13 15.55 32.89
N ILE A 78 -21.64 14.40 33.34
CA ILE A 78 -22.13 13.31 32.47
C ILE A 78 -23.26 13.81 31.55
N GLU A 79 -24.15 14.65 32.08
CA GLU A 79 -25.30 15.18 31.36
C GLU A 79 -24.93 16.11 30.19
N GLU A 80 -23.72 16.70 30.22
CA GLU A 80 -23.25 17.66 29.21
C GLU A 80 -22.28 17.02 28.20
N ARG A 81 -21.96 15.72 28.32
CA ARG A 81 -20.96 15.04 27.46
C ARG A 81 -21.47 14.72 26.07
N GLU A 82 -22.77 14.64 25.86
CA GLU A 82 -23.35 14.22 24.57
C GLU A 82 -22.90 15.13 23.41
N ASP A 83 -22.90 16.45 23.61
CA ASP A 83 -22.45 17.39 22.59
C ASP A 83 -20.97 17.26 22.25
N LEU A 84 -20.12 16.93 23.25
CA LEU A 84 -18.70 16.69 23.05
C LEU A 84 -18.46 15.41 22.25
N PHE A 85 -19.17 14.33 22.53
CA PHE A 85 -19.09 13.10 21.77
C PHE A 85 -19.54 13.31 20.33
N ASN A 86 -20.64 14.03 20.07
CA ASN A 86 -21.09 14.36 18.72
C ASN A 86 -20.02 15.17 17.93
N GLN A 87 -19.29 16.06 18.59
CA GLN A 87 -18.19 16.81 17.98
C GLN A 87 -16.98 15.90 17.68
N ILE A 88 -16.65 14.96 18.58
CA ILE A 88 -15.58 13.98 18.37
C ILE A 88 -15.92 13.09 17.17
N ASP A 89 -17.14 12.54 17.10
CA ASP A 89 -17.57 11.68 15.98
C ASP A 89 -17.48 12.40 14.64
N LYS A 90 -17.85 13.67 14.61
CA LYS A 90 -17.72 14.51 13.40
C LYS A 90 -16.26 14.67 12.99
N LEU A 91 -15.38 14.97 13.94
CA LEU A 91 -13.95 15.13 13.68
C LEU A 91 -13.28 13.81 13.28
N GLU A 92 -13.68 12.69 13.88
CA GLU A 92 -13.18 11.36 13.49
C GLU A 92 -13.58 11.05 12.04
N LYS A 93 -14.80 11.40 11.62
CA LYS A 93 -15.20 11.29 10.23
C LYS A 93 -14.39 12.22 9.31
N GLU A 94 -14.23 13.49 9.66
CA GLU A 94 -13.39 14.44 8.90
C GLU A 94 -11.96 13.92 8.76
N LYS A 95 -11.40 13.34 9.82
CA LYS A 95 -10.07 12.70 9.78
C LYS A 95 -10.01 11.51 8.82
N MET A 96 -11.05 10.66 8.79
CA MET A 96 -11.12 9.55 7.83
C MET A 96 -11.21 10.04 6.38
N ASP A 97 -12.03 11.06 6.10
CA ASP A 97 -12.11 11.68 4.78
C ASP A 97 -10.75 12.25 4.34
N ARG A 98 -9.97 12.83 5.27
CA ARG A 98 -8.61 13.31 4.99
C ARG A 98 -7.62 12.18 4.73
N TYR A 99 -7.73 11.05 5.45
CA TYR A 99 -6.93 9.87 5.12
C TYR A 99 -7.16 9.42 3.68
N GLU A 100 -8.41 9.34 3.23
CA GLU A 100 -8.71 8.97 1.85
C GLU A 100 -8.01 9.90 0.84
N VAL A 101 -8.02 11.20 1.10
CA VAL A 101 -7.36 12.19 0.23
C VAL A 101 -5.85 11.95 0.14
N VAL A 102 -5.17 11.82 1.27
CA VAL A 102 -3.70 11.66 1.27
C VAL A 102 -3.28 10.27 0.76
N LEU A 103 -4.06 9.23 1.05
CA LEU A 103 -3.81 7.88 0.55
C LEU A 103 -3.94 7.82 -0.98
N ASP A 104 -4.93 8.50 -1.55
CA ASP A 104 -5.05 8.67 -3.00
C ASP A 104 -3.85 9.42 -3.58
N GLU A 105 -3.39 10.48 -2.91
CA GLU A 105 -2.24 11.25 -3.37
C GLU A 105 -0.96 10.40 -3.43
N VAL A 106 -0.70 9.56 -2.42
CA VAL A 106 0.52 8.75 -2.34
C VAL A 106 0.43 7.40 -3.05
N LEU A 107 -0.77 6.95 -3.46
CA LEU A 107 -0.98 5.64 -4.08
C LEU A 107 -0.03 5.37 -5.27
N PRO A 108 0.19 6.31 -6.22
CA PRO A 108 1.09 6.05 -7.35
C PRO A 108 2.52 5.73 -6.91
N ASP A 109 3.00 6.41 -5.86
CA ASP A 109 4.34 6.23 -5.34
C ASP A 109 4.45 4.89 -4.57
N VAL A 110 3.48 4.60 -3.70
CA VAL A 110 3.43 3.34 -2.92
C VAL A 110 3.42 2.13 -3.87
N PHE A 111 2.52 2.11 -4.86
CA PHE A 111 2.44 1.00 -5.81
C PHE A 111 3.71 0.86 -6.65
N SER A 112 4.33 1.99 -7.01
CA SER A 112 5.62 1.99 -7.72
C SER A 112 6.74 1.41 -6.87
N ILE A 113 6.83 1.77 -5.60
CA ILE A 113 7.83 1.24 -4.66
C ILE A 113 7.64 -0.27 -4.46
N ILE A 114 6.41 -0.74 -4.29
CA ILE A 114 6.11 -2.17 -4.15
C ILE A 114 6.49 -2.93 -5.43
N LYS A 115 6.12 -2.39 -6.60
CA LYS A 115 6.50 -2.97 -7.90
C LYS A 115 8.02 -3.00 -8.09
N GLU A 116 8.73 -1.94 -7.74
CA GLU A 116 10.20 -1.89 -7.84
C GLU A 116 10.85 -2.86 -6.87
N THR A 117 10.36 -2.97 -5.63
CA THR A 117 10.82 -3.97 -4.67
C THR A 117 10.66 -5.38 -5.22
N ALA A 118 9.49 -5.70 -5.77
CA ALA A 118 9.22 -6.99 -6.41
C ALA A 118 10.18 -7.27 -7.58
N LYS A 119 10.44 -6.26 -8.42
CA LYS A 119 11.40 -6.34 -9.53
C LYS A 119 12.83 -6.59 -9.05
N ARG A 120 13.26 -5.91 -7.98
CA ARG A 120 14.60 -6.11 -7.40
C ARG A 120 14.77 -7.52 -6.88
N PHE A 121 13.79 -8.07 -6.15
CA PHE A 121 13.83 -9.46 -5.69
C PHE A 121 13.77 -10.47 -6.86
N THR A 122 13.09 -10.16 -7.95
CA THR A 122 13.08 -11.01 -9.14
C THR A 122 14.44 -11.06 -9.85
N ASN A 123 15.14 -9.93 -9.87
CA ASN A 123 16.37 -9.77 -10.64
C ASN A 123 17.65 -10.06 -9.84
N ASN A 124 17.57 -10.20 -8.51
CA ASN A 124 18.72 -10.39 -7.64
C ASN A 124 18.41 -11.49 -6.62
N GLU A 125 19.38 -12.39 -6.43
CA GLU A 125 19.29 -13.42 -5.39
C GLU A 125 19.30 -12.82 -3.98
N GLU A 126 19.98 -11.69 -3.81
CA GLU A 126 20.12 -10.99 -2.55
C GLU A 126 19.91 -9.48 -2.70
N ILE A 127 19.22 -8.90 -1.74
CA ILE A 127 19.05 -7.45 -1.59
C ILE A 127 19.81 -7.00 -0.34
N VAL A 128 20.80 -6.15 -0.53
CA VAL A 128 21.61 -5.60 0.57
C VAL A 128 21.12 -4.21 0.94
N VAL A 129 20.91 -3.99 2.24
CA VAL A 129 20.47 -2.73 2.84
C VAL A 129 21.21 -2.46 4.14
N THR A 130 21.17 -1.24 4.63
CA THR A 130 21.62 -0.92 5.99
C THR A 130 20.67 -1.57 7.01
N ALA A 131 21.23 -2.30 7.97
CA ALA A 131 20.46 -3.08 8.93
C ALA A 131 19.73 -2.16 9.92
N THR A 132 18.41 -2.31 10.00
CA THR A 132 17.55 -1.72 11.02
C THR A 132 17.34 -2.70 12.19
N ASP A 133 16.76 -2.23 13.30
CA ASP A 133 16.36 -3.10 14.42
C ASP A 133 15.37 -4.18 13.98
N PHE A 134 14.50 -3.84 13.03
CA PHE A 134 13.54 -4.79 12.45
C PHE A 134 14.25 -5.91 11.66
N ASP A 135 15.26 -5.58 10.85
CA ASP A 135 16.03 -6.58 10.12
C ASP A 135 16.78 -7.50 11.10
N ARG A 136 17.38 -6.94 12.15
CA ARG A 136 18.06 -7.71 13.21
C ARG A 136 17.11 -8.65 13.94
N TYR A 137 15.91 -8.19 14.26
CA TYR A 137 14.87 -9.03 14.86
C TYR A 137 14.45 -10.16 13.91
N LEU A 138 14.19 -9.88 12.64
CA LEU A 138 13.81 -10.91 11.67
C LEU A 138 14.90 -11.96 11.47
N ALA A 139 16.16 -11.56 11.42
CA ALA A 139 17.30 -12.49 11.28
C ALA A 139 17.41 -13.51 12.40
N THR A 140 16.78 -13.27 13.57
CA THR A 140 16.73 -14.27 14.65
C THR A 140 15.66 -15.35 14.43
N THR A 141 14.72 -15.14 13.52
CA THR A 141 13.53 -15.99 13.36
C THR A 141 13.28 -16.45 11.92
N LYS A 142 14.00 -15.88 10.95
CA LYS A 142 13.80 -16.13 9.51
C LYS A 142 15.13 -16.40 8.83
N ASP A 143 15.18 -17.44 8.02
CA ASP A 143 16.37 -17.92 7.33
C ASP A 143 16.72 -17.07 6.10
N PHE A 144 15.72 -16.34 5.55
CA PHE A 144 15.89 -15.52 4.35
C PHE A 144 16.41 -14.10 4.64
N VAL A 145 16.76 -13.80 5.89
CA VAL A 145 17.42 -12.55 6.29
C VAL A 145 18.63 -12.90 7.16
N ARG A 146 19.79 -12.37 6.82
CA ARG A 146 20.99 -12.46 7.66
C ARG A 146 21.62 -11.09 7.87
N ILE A 147 22.35 -10.94 8.97
CA ILE A 147 23.05 -9.70 9.31
C ILE A 147 24.53 -9.93 9.14
N GLU A 148 25.20 -9.04 8.43
CA GLU A 148 26.65 -8.96 8.29
C GLU A 148 27.08 -7.53 8.65
N ASP A 149 27.72 -7.36 9.79
CA ASP A 149 28.12 -6.05 10.35
C ASP A 149 26.93 -5.08 10.46
N ASP A 150 26.96 -4.03 9.66
CA ASP A 150 25.90 -3.00 9.57
C ASP A 150 24.91 -3.25 8.44
N LYS A 151 25.01 -4.39 7.74
CA LYS A 151 24.15 -4.73 6.60
C LYS A 151 23.16 -5.84 6.94
N ALA A 152 21.95 -5.71 6.40
CA ALA A 152 20.98 -6.78 6.30
C ALA A 152 20.92 -7.27 4.85
N ILE A 153 21.04 -8.58 4.69
CA ILE A 153 21.03 -9.26 3.40
C ILE A 153 19.75 -10.07 3.33
N TRP A 154 18.87 -9.70 2.42
CA TRP A 154 17.59 -10.35 2.19
C TRP A 154 17.68 -11.25 0.97
N GLN A 155 17.37 -12.52 1.15
CA GLN A 155 17.34 -13.50 0.07
C GLN A 155 16.00 -13.44 -0.67
N ASN A 156 16.02 -13.73 -1.98
CA ASN A 156 14.82 -13.82 -2.79
C ASN A 156 14.13 -15.20 -2.72
N HIS A 157 14.63 -16.11 -1.88
CA HIS A 157 14.12 -17.47 -1.72
C HIS A 157 13.90 -17.80 -0.24
N TRP A 158 12.96 -18.69 0.02
CA TRP A 158 12.61 -19.20 1.35
C TRP A 158 11.94 -20.57 1.25
N VAL A 159 11.81 -21.26 2.37
CA VAL A 159 11.05 -22.52 2.43
C VAL A 159 9.60 -22.24 2.82
N ALA A 160 8.65 -22.64 1.96
CA ALA A 160 7.23 -22.54 2.21
C ALA A 160 6.57 -23.94 2.11
N GLY A 161 5.97 -24.42 3.21
CA GLY A 161 5.33 -25.74 3.24
C GLY A 161 6.27 -26.91 2.89
N GLY A 162 7.57 -26.76 3.23
CA GLY A 162 8.60 -27.77 2.95
C GLY A 162 9.18 -27.72 1.52
N ASN A 163 8.76 -26.77 0.68
CA ASN A 163 9.28 -26.58 -0.66
C ASN A 163 10.05 -25.25 -0.75
N GLU A 164 11.17 -25.29 -1.48
CA GLU A 164 11.89 -24.08 -1.81
C GLU A 164 11.06 -23.19 -2.75
N THR A 165 10.93 -21.94 -2.40
CA THR A 165 10.15 -20.94 -3.16
C THR A 165 11.06 -19.77 -3.47
N VAL A 166 11.07 -19.34 -4.72
CA VAL A 166 11.86 -18.20 -5.20
C VAL A 166 10.91 -17.09 -5.64
N TRP A 167 11.20 -15.85 -5.23
CA TRP A 167 10.44 -14.71 -5.72
C TRP A 167 10.83 -14.42 -7.18
N ASN A 168 9.85 -14.57 -8.08
CA ASN A 168 10.02 -14.35 -9.52
C ASN A 168 8.85 -13.58 -10.15
N MET A 169 8.18 -12.74 -9.36
CA MET A 169 6.96 -12.05 -9.75
C MET A 169 7.16 -10.55 -9.77
N ILE A 170 6.69 -9.90 -10.84
CA ILE A 170 6.63 -8.45 -10.98
C ILE A 170 5.18 -8.08 -11.34
N HIS A 171 4.64 -7.03 -10.73
CA HIS A 171 3.26 -6.60 -10.98
C HIS A 171 3.03 -6.18 -12.44
N TYR A 172 2.05 -6.80 -13.08
CA TYR A 172 1.52 -6.40 -14.40
C TYR A 172 0.45 -5.31 -14.25
N ASP A 173 0.14 -4.62 -15.34
CA ASP A 173 -0.86 -3.55 -15.36
C ASP A 173 -2.23 -4.01 -14.85
N VAL A 174 -2.65 -5.25 -15.17
CA VAL A 174 -3.89 -5.83 -14.66
C VAL A 174 -3.89 -5.99 -13.13
N GLN A 175 -2.74 -6.26 -12.53
CA GLN A 175 -2.59 -6.38 -11.09
C GLN A 175 -2.56 -5.00 -10.42
N LEU A 176 -1.90 -4.02 -11.02
CA LEU A 176 -1.99 -2.61 -10.58
C LEU A 176 -3.45 -2.12 -10.61
N PHE A 177 -4.17 -2.46 -11.69
CA PHE A 177 -5.60 -2.16 -11.80
C PHE A 177 -6.39 -2.78 -10.65
N GLY A 178 -6.20 -4.08 -10.39
CA GLY A 178 -6.84 -4.79 -9.28
C GLY A 178 -6.52 -4.17 -7.92
N GLY A 179 -5.26 -3.77 -7.68
CA GLY A 179 -4.84 -3.06 -6.48
C GLY A 179 -5.57 -1.73 -6.28
N VAL A 180 -5.72 -0.93 -7.33
CA VAL A 180 -6.49 0.32 -7.26
C VAL A 180 -7.96 0.06 -6.95
N VAL A 181 -8.56 -0.99 -7.53
CA VAL A 181 -9.94 -1.39 -7.24
C VAL A 181 -10.12 -1.71 -5.76
N LEU A 182 -9.18 -2.48 -5.17
CA LEU A 182 -9.18 -2.81 -3.73
C LEU A 182 -8.98 -1.56 -2.87
N HIS A 183 -8.03 -0.70 -3.22
CA HIS A 183 -7.79 0.57 -2.53
C HIS A 183 -9.04 1.46 -2.48
N LYS A 184 -9.84 1.45 -3.56
CA LYS A 184 -11.14 2.16 -3.62
C LYS A 184 -12.28 1.46 -2.86
N GLY A 185 -11.98 0.46 -2.03
CA GLY A 185 -12.98 -0.28 -1.25
C GLY A 185 -13.94 -1.12 -2.09
N LYS A 186 -13.54 -1.43 -3.34
CA LYS A 186 -14.35 -2.23 -4.28
C LYS A 186 -13.85 -3.67 -4.33
N ILE A 187 -14.66 -4.58 -4.84
CA ILE A 187 -14.29 -5.99 -5.06
C ILE A 187 -13.60 -6.11 -6.43
N ALA A 188 -12.36 -6.61 -6.43
CA ALA A 188 -11.63 -6.96 -7.65
C ALA A 188 -11.92 -8.42 -8.01
N GLU A 189 -12.76 -8.66 -9.01
CA GLU A 189 -12.97 -9.99 -9.58
C GLU A 189 -11.85 -10.30 -10.58
N MET A 190 -11.11 -11.38 -10.31
CA MET A 190 -9.99 -11.83 -11.15
C MET A 190 -10.09 -13.31 -11.41
N ALA A 191 -9.74 -13.76 -12.62
CA ALA A 191 -9.72 -15.15 -13.00
C ALA A 191 -8.64 -15.95 -12.24
N THR A 192 -8.77 -17.27 -12.24
CA THR A 192 -7.76 -18.16 -11.66
C THR A 192 -6.45 -18.01 -12.44
N GLY A 193 -5.33 -17.86 -11.70
CA GLY A 193 -4.00 -17.70 -12.30
C GLY A 193 -3.59 -16.24 -12.58
N GLU A 194 -4.45 -15.25 -12.39
CA GLU A 194 -4.12 -13.83 -12.61
C GLU A 194 -3.30 -13.17 -11.49
N GLY A 195 -2.89 -13.92 -10.48
CA GLY A 195 -2.01 -13.43 -9.42
C GLY A 195 -2.70 -12.60 -8.33
N LYS A 196 -3.90 -13.03 -7.87
CA LYS A 196 -4.65 -12.37 -6.80
C LYS A 196 -3.82 -12.09 -5.55
N THR A 197 -2.95 -13.05 -5.16
CA THR A 197 -2.06 -12.88 -4.00
C THR A 197 -1.10 -11.71 -4.19
N LEU A 198 -0.58 -11.52 -5.41
CA LEU A 198 0.31 -10.41 -5.72
C LEU A 198 -0.44 -9.07 -5.72
N VAL A 199 -1.68 -9.04 -6.20
CA VAL A 199 -2.57 -7.86 -6.13
C VAL A 199 -2.79 -7.43 -4.68
N ALA A 200 -2.98 -8.38 -3.76
CA ALA A 200 -3.21 -8.10 -2.35
C ALA A 200 -2.00 -7.48 -1.61
N THR A 201 -0.83 -7.39 -2.26
CA THR A 201 0.36 -6.71 -1.70
C THR A 201 0.37 -5.20 -1.94
N LEU A 202 -0.55 -4.68 -2.77
CA LEU A 202 -0.55 -3.28 -3.23
C LEU A 202 -1.30 -2.32 -2.29
N PRO A 203 -2.57 -2.59 -1.86
CA PRO A 203 -3.32 -1.71 -1.01
C PRO A 203 -2.88 -1.71 0.46
#